data_112825a68d1737254824e384f6bbecda
#
_entry.id   112825a68d1737254824e384f6bbecda
#
_cell.length_a   1.000
_cell.length_b   1.000
_cell.length_c   1.000
_cell.angle_alpha   90.00
_cell.angle_beta   90.00
_cell.angle_gamma   90.00
#
_symmetry.space_group_name_H-M   'P 1'
#
loop_
_entity.id
_entity.type
_entity.pdbx_description
1 polymer ?
#
loop_
_entity_poly.entity_id
_entity_poly.type
_entity_poly.pdbx_seq_one_letter_code
_entity_poly.pdbx_strand_id
1 'polypeptide(L)'
;DKLVTGVQTCALPICIGLAALLGFELKENFNFPYQSLNMTEFWRRWHIALSTWFRDYVYIPLGGNRKGKLRTYLNSFITMLVSGLWHGASWMFVLWGAIHGVGLIVHKACKSRLDRIPNTIPVRFAAWLVTFTYVAFAWIFFRAPSLDNALAVINQIGTDFSWDYLVPFIKARPVWSVFVFLGLWLHTIRSRDYKWMQELFVKTPWIVKLLIFLIVVQLVINFRQDNVQPFIYAQF
;
A
#
# COMPACT_ATOMS: atom_id res chain seq x y z
N ASP A 1 5.36 -12.70 7.97
CA ASP A 1 5.33 -11.78 6.82
C ASP A 1 4.07 -10.94 6.67
N LYS A 2 3.00 -11.29 7.38
CA LYS A 2 1.74 -10.53 7.39
C LYS A 2 1.80 -9.29 8.28
N LEU A 3 2.85 -9.16 9.07
CA LEU A 3 3.10 -8.04 10.00
C LEU A 3 3.81 -6.85 9.36
N VAL A 4 4.50 -7.02 8.22
CA VAL A 4 5.33 -5.95 7.64
C VAL A 4 4.50 -4.76 7.16
N THR A 5 3.38 -4.99 6.49
CA THR A 5 2.46 -3.91 6.10
C THR A 5 1.73 -3.31 7.29
N GLY A 6 1.36 -4.12 8.29
CA GLY A 6 0.72 -3.66 9.53
C GLY A 6 1.68 -2.89 10.43
N VAL A 7 2.92 -3.35 10.58
CA VAL A 7 3.94 -2.67 11.42
C VAL A 7 4.37 -1.34 10.80
N GLN A 8 4.53 -1.25 9.49
CA GLN A 8 4.86 0.02 8.83
C GLN A 8 3.73 1.05 8.99
N THR A 9 2.47 0.63 8.91
CA THR A 9 1.33 1.55 9.12
C THR A 9 1.12 1.91 10.59
N CYS A 10 1.51 1.06 11.55
CA CYS A 10 1.41 1.36 12.99
C CYS A 10 2.65 2.07 13.54
N ALA A 11 3.86 1.72 13.09
CA ALA A 11 5.09 2.36 13.53
C ALA A 11 5.21 3.81 13.06
N LEU A 12 4.74 4.14 11.86
CA LEU A 12 4.79 5.50 11.32
C LEU A 12 4.04 6.53 12.16
N PRO A 13 2.78 6.34 12.58
CA PRO A 13 2.10 7.28 13.48
C PRO A 13 2.81 7.44 14.83
N ILE A 14 3.39 6.38 15.38
CA ILE A 14 4.17 6.42 16.62
C ILE A 14 5.43 7.25 16.40
N CYS A 15 6.17 7.01 15.30
CA CYS A 15 7.36 7.78 14.96
C CYS A 15 7.04 9.25 14.68
N ILE A 16 5.92 9.54 14.00
CA ILE A 16 5.44 10.92 13.76
C ILE A 16 5.14 11.59 15.11
N GLY A 17 4.43 10.89 16.03
CA GLY A 17 4.12 11.40 17.35
C GLY A 17 5.37 11.67 18.21
N LEU A 18 6.32 10.75 18.24
CA LEU A 18 7.59 10.92 18.96
C LEU A 18 8.43 12.04 18.35
N ALA A 19 8.51 12.15 17.03
CA ALA A 19 9.21 13.22 16.34
C ALA A 19 8.59 14.59 16.66
N ALA A 20 7.25 14.67 16.67
CA ALA A 20 6.54 15.90 17.06
C ALA A 20 6.83 16.33 18.51
N LEU A 21 6.94 15.37 19.44
CA LEU A 21 7.36 15.65 20.82
C LEU A 21 8.79 16.19 20.91
N LEU A 22 9.64 15.81 19.95
CA LEU A 22 11.03 16.32 19.83
C LEU A 22 11.14 17.58 18.97
N GLY A 23 10.01 18.15 18.51
CA GLY A 23 9.97 19.35 17.68
C GLY A 23 10.19 19.12 16.19
N PHE A 24 10.18 17.87 15.70
CA PHE A 24 10.31 17.54 14.28
C PHE A 24 8.96 17.28 13.63
N GLU A 25 8.65 17.97 12.54
CA GLU A 25 7.48 17.70 11.70
C GLU A 25 7.80 16.65 10.64
N LEU A 26 7.35 15.42 10.85
CA LEU A 26 7.40 14.36 9.85
C LEU A 26 6.12 14.37 9.01
N LYS A 27 6.28 14.24 7.69
CA LYS A 27 5.15 14.13 6.76
C LYS A 27 4.51 12.75 6.83
N GLU A 28 3.18 12.69 6.64
CA GLU A 28 2.47 11.44 6.44
C GLU A 28 3.05 10.68 5.23
N ASN A 29 3.27 9.38 5.41
CA ASN A 29 3.84 8.54 4.36
C ASN A 29 2.77 7.73 3.61
N PHE A 30 1.59 7.54 4.21
CA PHE A 30 0.45 6.85 3.63
C PHE A 30 -0.83 7.66 3.85
N ASN A 31 -1.59 7.89 2.77
CA ASN A 31 -2.86 8.62 2.81
C ASN A 31 -3.95 7.82 2.09
N PHE A 32 -4.49 6.80 2.75
CA PHE A 32 -5.53 5.92 2.22
C PHE A 32 -5.27 5.45 0.76
N PRO A 33 -4.11 4.83 0.48
CA PRO A 33 -3.69 4.52 -0.89
C PRO A 33 -4.64 3.56 -1.62
N TYR A 34 -5.28 2.64 -0.91
CA TYR A 34 -6.24 1.71 -1.49
C TYR A 34 -7.62 2.32 -1.83
N GLN A 35 -7.84 3.61 -1.54
CA GLN A 35 -9.00 4.37 -2.05
C GLN A 35 -8.73 5.00 -3.42
N SER A 36 -7.54 4.83 -3.98
CA SER A 36 -7.14 5.47 -5.22
C SER A 36 -7.94 4.97 -6.42
N LEU A 37 -8.33 5.90 -7.29
CA LEU A 37 -9.10 5.61 -8.50
C LEU A 37 -8.20 5.37 -9.72
N ASN A 38 -6.89 5.57 -9.59
CA ASN A 38 -5.92 5.36 -10.68
C ASN A 38 -4.50 5.23 -10.13
N MET A 39 -3.59 4.72 -10.99
CA MET A 39 -2.20 4.45 -10.62
C MET A 39 -1.39 5.69 -10.22
N THR A 40 -1.68 6.86 -10.80
CA THR A 40 -0.99 8.09 -10.42
C THR A 40 -1.41 8.56 -9.03
N GLU A 41 -2.69 8.44 -8.72
CA GLU A 41 -3.22 8.74 -7.39
C GLU A 41 -2.69 7.77 -6.34
N PHE A 42 -2.63 6.46 -6.66
CA PHE A 42 -2.04 5.45 -5.79
C PHE A 42 -0.63 5.85 -5.35
N TRP A 43 0.27 6.17 -6.26
CA TRP A 43 1.65 6.55 -5.95
C TRP A 43 1.78 7.92 -5.27
N ARG A 44 0.77 8.78 -5.33
CA ARG A 44 0.71 10.02 -4.52
C ARG A 44 0.31 9.77 -3.08
N ARG A 45 -0.31 8.61 -2.79
CA ARG A 45 -0.83 8.23 -1.48
C ARG A 45 -0.02 7.12 -0.81
N TRP A 46 0.77 6.37 -1.60
CA TRP A 46 1.59 5.26 -1.15
C TRP A 46 3.05 5.71 -0.99
N HIS A 47 3.61 5.45 0.20
CA HIS A 47 5.02 5.72 0.56
C HIS A 47 5.49 7.10 0.07
N ILE A 48 4.78 8.15 0.50
CA ILE A 48 4.86 9.51 -0.07
C ILE A 48 6.29 10.06 -0.02
N ALA A 49 7.02 9.84 1.09
CA ALA A 49 8.40 10.29 1.21
C ALA A 49 9.31 9.65 0.15
N LEU A 50 9.23 8.33 -0.02
CA LEU A 50 10.01 7.60 -1.01
C LEU A 50 9.61 7.95 -2.44
N SER A 51 8.30 8.02 -2.72
CA SER A 51 7.77 8.43 -4.03
C SER A 51 8.22 9.84 -4.41
N THR A 52 8.28 10.76 -3.44
CA THR A 52 8.79 12.11 -3.61
C THR A 52 10.28 12.09 -3.89
N TRP A 53 11.05 11.29 -3.15
CA TRP A 53 12.49 11.14 -3.37
C TRP A 53 12.79 10.62 -4.79
N PHE A 54 12.13 9.55 -5.25
CA PHE A 54 12.30 9.06 -6.62
C PHE A 54 11.87 10.08 -7.68
N ARG A 55 10.83 10.86 -7.41
CA ARG A 55 10.44 11.97 -8.28
C ARG A 55 11.56 12.99 -8.41
N ASP A 56 12.12 13.43 -7.28
CA ASP A 56 13.06 14.56 -7.23
C ASP A 56 14.45 14.16 -7.71
N TYR A 57 14.91 12.95 -7.38
CA TYR A 57 16.28 12.49 -7.66
C TYR A 57 16.40 11.54 -8.87
N VAL A 58 15.31 10.99 -9.39
CA VAL A 58 15.34 10.11 -10.57
C VAL A 58 14.50 10.71 -11.71
N TYR A 59 13.22 10.93 -11.48
CA TYR A 59 12.30 11.35 -12.54
C TYR A 59 12.61 12.73 -13.10
N ILE A 60 12.83 13.73 -12.24
CA ILE A 60 13.12 15.12 -12.64
C ILE A 60 14.48 15.22 -13.36
N PRO A 61 15.57 14.63 -12.85
CA PRO A 61 16.87 14.62 -13.56
C PRO A 61 16.83 13.95 -14.93
N LEU A 62 16.01 12.90 -15.12
CA LEU A 62 15.80 12.28 -16.44
C LEU A 62 15.04 13.20 -17.43
N GLY A 63 14.59 14.37 -16.99
CA GLY A 63 13.86 15.37 -17.77
C GLY A 63 12.37 15.48 -17.40
N GLY A 64 11.87 14.66 -16.48
CA GLY A 64 10.49 14.72 -16.01
C GLY A 64 9.47 14.60 -17.15
N ASN A 65 8.53 15.55 -17.19
CA ASN A 65 7.49 15.66 -18.24
C ASN A 65 7.79 16.74 -19.29
N ARG A 66 8.99 17.35 -19.27
CA ARG A 66 9.33 18.53 -20.10
C ARG A 66 9.75 18.16 -21.54
N LYS A 67 10.14 16.92 -21.80
CA LYS A 67 10.70 16.45 -23.09
C LYS A 67 9.72 15.62 -23.92
N GLY A 68 8.43 15.96 -23.90
CA GLY A 68 7.38 15.28 -24.66
C GLY A 68 6.82 14.00 -23.99
N LYS A 69 5.73 13.48 -24.57
CA LYS A 69 4.96 12.35 -23.98
C LYS A 69 5.77 11.06 -23.89
N LEU A 70 6.46 10.68 -24.96
CA LEU A 70 7.24 9.44 -25.00
C LEU A 70 8.33 9.43 -23.93
N ARG A 71 9.06 10.54 -23.79
CA ARG A 71 10.09 10.68 -22.77
C ARG A 71 9.50 10.65 -21.36
N THR A 72 8.32 11.25 -21.17
CA THR A 72 7.59 11.18 -19.90
C THR A 72 7.25 9.75 -19.50
N TYR A 73 6.83 8.92 -20.47
CA TYR A 73 6.51 7.52 -20.23
C TYR A 73 7.77 6.73 -19.87
N LEU A 74 8.84 6.91 -20.65
CA LEU A 74 10.12 6.25 -20.39
C LEU A 74 10.69 6.65 -19.00
N ASN A 75 10.69 7.94 -18.67
CA ASN A 75 11.16 8.42 -17.38
C ASN A 75 10.33 7.80 -16.22
N SER A 76 9.02 7.69 -16.39
CA SER A 76 8.16 7.05 -15.38
C SER A 76 8.48 5.57 -15.22
N PHE A 77 8.70 4.86 -16.33
CA PHE A 77 9.06 3.45 -16.34
C PHE A 77 10.40 3.21 -15.64
N ILE A 78 11.45 3.97 -16.04
CA ILE A 78 12.77 3.87 -15.41
C ILE A 78 12.70 4.18 -13.91
N THR A 79 11.95 5.20 -13.53
CA THR A 79 11.78 5.54 -12.10
C THR A 79 11.18 4.37 -11.32
N MET A 80 10.20 3.66 -11.87
CA MET A 80 9.60 2.50 -11.22
C MET A 80 10.52 1.28 -11.20
N LEU A 81 11.33 1.07 -12.26
CA LEU A 81 12.36 0.03 -12.24
C LEU A 81 13.41 0.28 -11.16
N VAL A 82 13.88 1.51 -11.03
CA VAL A 82 14.83 1.90 -9.96
C VAL A 82 14.18 1.73 -8.58
N SER A 83 12.90 2.05 -8.44
CA SER A 83 12.14 1.79 -7.21
C SER A 83 12.07 0.30 -6.89
N GLY A 84 11.90 -0.56 -7.90
CA GLY A 84 11.95 -2.01 -7.70
C GLY A 84 13.32 -2.50 -7.24
N LEU A 85 14.39 -2.06 -7.89
CA LEU A 85 15.77 -2.38 -7.50
C LEU A 85 16.13 -1.91 -6.09
N TRP A 86 15.55 -0.80 -5.65
CA TRP A 86 15.75 -0.29 -4.29
C TRP A 86 15.22 -1.27 -3.22
N HIS A 87 14.20 -2.07 -3.53
CA HIS A 87 13.66 -3.08 -2.63
C HIS A 87 14.56 -4.32 -2.46
N GLY A 88 15.53 -4.52 -3.36
CA GLY A 88 16.48 -5.62 -3.28
C GLY A 88 16.95 -6.13 -4.64
N ALA A 89 18.05 -6.88 -4.63
CA ALA A 89 18.70 -7.44 -5.83
C ALA A 89 17.97 -8.71 -6.34
N SER A 90 16.67 -8.62 -6.54
CA SER A 90 15.85 -9.71 -7.07
C SER A 90 15.11 -9.29 -8.33
N TRP A 91 15.09 -10.17 -9.34
CA TRP A 91 14.29 -9.96 -10.56
C TRP A 91 12.80 -9.79 -10.28
N MET A 92 12.31 -10.33 -9.16
CA MET A 92 10.91 -10.19 -8.76
C MET A 92 10.57 -8.74 -8.41
N PHE A 93 11.47 -8.01 -7.75
CA PHE A 93 11.31 -6.58 -7.47
C PHE A 93 11.41 -5.73 -8.74
N VAL A 94 12.32 -6.09 -9.66
CA VAL A 94 12.42 -5.42 -10.98
C VAL A 94 11.11 -5.60 -11.76
N LEU A 95 10.57 -6.81 -11.77
CA LEU A 95 9.31 -7.12 -12.44
C LEU A 95 8.13 -6.38 -11.80
N TRP A 96 8.08 -6.32 -10.45
CA TRP A 96 7.10 -5.51 -9.73
C TRP A 96 7.19 -4.02 -10.13
N GLY A 97 8.40 -3.47 -10.18
CA GLY A 97 8.64 -2.10 -10.65
C GLY A 97 8.20 -1.90 -12.10
N ALA A 98 8.48 -2.86 -13.00
CA ALA A 98 8.04 -2.83 -14.39
C ALA A 98 6.51 -2.81 -14.51
N ILE A 99 5.80 -3.67 -13.75
CA ILE A 99 4.34 -3.72 -13.72
C ILE A 99 3.79 -2.34 -13.31
N HIS A 100 4.26 -1.77 -12.20
CA HIS A 100 3.85 -0.44 -11.78
C HIS A 100 4.18 0.66 -12.79
N GLY A 101 5.33 0.57 -13.44
CA GLY A 101 5.75 1.46 -14.52
C GLY A 101 4.78 1.43 -15.71
N VAL A 102 4.40 0.22 -16.16
CA VAL A 102 3.39 0.03 -17.21
C VAL A 102 2.03 0.62 -16.79
N GLY A 103 1.57 0.35 -15.57
CA GLY A 103 0.31 0.91 -15.07
C GLY A 103 0.29 2.44 -15.08
N LEU A 104 1.39 3.09 -14.72
CA LEU A 104 1.54 4.55 -14.80
C LEU A 104 1.50 5.06 -16.24
N ILE A 105 2.17 4.36 -17.17
CA ILE A 105 2.17 4.72 -18.59
C ILE A 105 0.77 4.61 -19.18
N VAL A 106 0.10 3.49 -18.96
CA VAL A 106 -1.28 3.26 -19.45
C VAL A 106 -2.22 4.34 -18.91
N HIS A 107 -2.18 4.61 -17.61
CA HIS A 107 -2.99 5.66 -17.03
C HIS A 107 -2.69 7.04 -17.67
N LYS A 108 -1.41 7.41 -17.82
CA LYS A 108 -1.02 8.69 -18.44
C LYS A 108 -1.42 8.77 -19.92
N ALA A 109 -1.29 7.68 -20.67
CA ALA A 109 -1.68 7.61 -22.08
C ALA A 109 -3.20 7.73 -22.28
N CYS A 110 -3.98 7.10 -21.39
CA CYS A 110 -5.44 7.12 -21.45
C CYS A 110 -6.06 8.33 -20.76
N LYS A 111 -5.29 9.16 -20.07
CA LYS A 111 -5.81 10.25 -19.21
C LYS A 111 -6.80 11.17 -19.92
N SER A 112 -6.50 11.61 -21.13
CA SER A 112 -7.38 12.50 -21.89
C SER A 112 -8.75 11.88 -22.27
N ARG A 113 -8.81 10.55 -22.35
CA ARG A 113 -10.07 9.81 -22.57
C ARG A 113 -10.79 9.60 -21.24
N LEU A 114 -10.06 9.24 -20.19
CA LEU A 114 -10.60 9.01 -18.85
C LEU A 114 -11.21 10.30 -18.27
N ASP A 115 -10.58 11.44 -18.49
CA ASP A 115 -11.07 12.75 -18.01
C ASP A 115 -12.41 13.16 -18.67
N ARG A 116 -12.83 12.49 -19.77
CA ARG A 116 -14.14 12.71 -20.44
C ARG A 116 -15.26 11.84 -19.88
N ILE A 117 -14.93 10.82 -19.12
CA ILE A 117 -15.92 9.91 -18.55
C ILE A 117 -16.58 10.61 -17.34
N PRO A 118 -17.93 10.62 -17.28
CA PRO A 118 -18.63 11.29 -16.19
C PRO A 118 -18.28 10.66 -14.83
N ASN A 119 -18.05 11.51 -13.83
CA ASN A 119 -17.64 11.08 -12.50
C ASN A 119 -18.85 10.61 -11.66
N THR A 120 -19.46 9.50 -12.09
CA THR A 120 -20.58 8.86 -11.39
C THR A 120 -20.10 7.81 -10.39
N ILE A 121 -20.96 7.44 -9.44
CA ILE A 121 -20.63 6.42 -8.41
C ILE A 121 -20.20 5.08 -9.05
N PRO A 122 -20.92 4.52 -10.06
CA PRO A 122 -20.49 3.28 -10.71
C PRO A 122 -19.13 3.39 -11.39
N VAL A 123 -18.85 4.52 -12.06
CA VAL A 123 -17.55 4.76 -12.72
C VAL A 123 -16.43 4.84 -11.69
N ARG A 124 -16.64 5.53 -10.57
CA ARG A 124 -15.66 5.57 -9.47
C ARG A 124 -15.40 4.18 -8.89
N PHE A 125 -16.44 3.40 -8.68
CA PHE A 125 -16.32 2.03 -8.19
C PHE A 125 -15.53 1.15 -9.17
N ALA A 126 -15.82 1.22 -10.47
CA ALA A 126 -15.07 0.49 -11.50
C ALA A 126 -13.59 0.93 -11.54
N ALA A 127 -13.31 2.23 -11.51
CA ALA A 127 -11.95 2.77 -11.49
C ALA A 127 -11.18 2.33 -10.25
N TRP A 128 -11.83 2.34 -9.09
CA TRP A 128 -11.28 1.81 -7.85
C TRP A 128 -10.98 0.33 -7.96
N LEU A 129 -11.93 -0.48 -8.43
CA LEU A 129 -11.77 -1.93 -8.55
C LEU A 129 -10.60 -2.29 -9.48
N VAL A 130 -10.51 -1.64 -10.64
CA VAL A 130 -9.40 -1.84 -11.58
C VAL A 130 -8.07 -1.47 -10.94
N THR A 131 -7.99 -0.33 -10.26
CA THR A 131 -6.74 0.12 -9.62
C THR A 131 -6.34 -0.81 -8.48
N PHE A 132 -7.29 -1.17 -7.62
CA PHE A 132 -7.06 -2.08 -6.51
C PHE A 132 -6.60 -3.46 -6.98
N THR A 133 -7.30 -4.04 -7.97
CA THR A 133 -6.95 -5.36 -8.52
C THR A 133 -5.58 -5.33 -9.18
N TYR A 134 -5.24 -4.26 -9.92
CA TYR A 134 -3.93 -4.10 -10.54
C TYR A 134 -2.80 -4.04 -9.50
N VAL A 135 -2.98 -3.29 -8.44
CA VAL A 135 -2.02 -3.19 -7.34
C VAL A 135 -1.91 -4.52 -6.60
N ALA A 136 -3.04 -5.19 -6.32
CA ALA A 136 -3.05 -6.51 -5.69
C ALA A 136 -2.32 -7.56 -6.55
N PHE A 137 -2.52 -7.53 -7.88
CA PHE A 137 -1.78 -8.36 -8.83
C PHE A 137 -0.27 -8.10 -8.77
N ALA A 138 0.15 -6.84 -8.73
CA ALA A 138 1.57 -6.49 -8.60
C ALA A 138 2.18 -7.00 -7.29
N TRP A 139 1.42 -7.03 -6.18
CA TRP A 139 1.89 -7.58 -4.91
C TRP A 139 2.22 -9.07 -4.95
N ILE A 140 1.64 -9.86 -5.86
CA ILE A 140 2.00 -11.28 -6.07
C ILE A 140 3.49 -11.38 -6.39
N PHE A 141 3.98 -10.57 -7.33
CA PHE A 141 5.39 -10.54 -7.72
C PHE A 141 6.29 -10.02 -6.62
N PHE A 142 5.86 -9.01 -5.88
CA PHE A 142 6.63 -8.48 -4.76
C PHE A 142 6.86 -9.53 -3.66
N ARG A 143 5.86 -10.39 -3.44
CA ARG A 143 5.85 -11.38 -2.35
C ARG A 143 6.43 -12.73 -2.73
N ALA A 144 6.35 -13.12 -3.98
CA ALA A 144 6.79 -14.42 -4.44
C ALA A 144 8.33 -14.51 -4.44
N PRO A 145 8.91 -15.61 -3.96
CA PRO A 145 10.37 -15.81 -3.97
C PRO A 145 10.92 -16.05 -5.38
N SER A 146 10.11 -16.53 -6.32
CA SER A 146 10.48 -16.78 -7.72
C SER A 146 9.32 -16.52 -8.67
N LEU A 147 9.63 -16.44 -9.98
CA LEU A 147 8.62 -16.30 -11.02
C LEU A 147 7.67 -17.50 -11.07
N ASP A 148 8.20 -18.71 -10.91
CA ASP A 148 7.36 -19.92 -10.90
C ASP A 148 6.34 -19.90 -9.77
N ASN A 149 6.73 -19.45 -8.58
CA ASN A 149 5.80 -19.28 -7.46
C ASN A 149 4.75 -18.20 -7.75
N ALA A 150 5.12 -17.09 -8.38
CA ALA A 150 4.16 -16.06 -8.76
C ALA A 150 3.15 -16.59 -9.79
N LEU A 151 3.64 -17.30 -10.80
CA LEU A 151 2.80 -17.90 -11.84
C LEU A 151 1.90 -19.01 -11.27
N ALA A 152 2.39 -19.82 -10.32
CA ALA A 152 1.58 -20.81 -9.63
C ALA A 152 0.39 -20.17 -8.88
N VAL A 153 0.62 -19.06 -8.17
CA VAL A 153 -0.45 -18.29 -7.50
C VAL A 153 -1.45 -17.75 -8.51
N ILE A 154 -0.99 -17.19 -9.62
CA ILE A 154 -1.86 -16.64 -10.68
C ILE A 154 -2.68 -17.75 -11.32
N ASN A 155 -2.03 -18.90 -11.63
CA ASN A 155 -2.72 -20.07 -12.18
C ASN A 155 -3.79 -20.58 -11.22
N GLN A 156 -3.47 -20.73 -9.95
CA GLN A 156 -4.43 -21.17 -8.92
C GLN A 156 -5.63 -20.23 -8.82
N ILE A 157 -5.42 -18.91 -8.88
CA ILE A 157 -6.53 -17.94 -8.89
C ILE A 157 -7.39 -18.10 -10.15
N GLY A 158 -6.78 -18.43 -11.31
CA GLY A 158 -7.49 -18.53 -12.58
C GLY A 158 -8.19 -19.86 -12.83
N THR A 159 -7.65 -20.98 -12.34
CA THR A 159 -8.11 -22.32 -12.67
C THR A 159 -8.76 -23.06 -11.50
N ASP A 160 -8.27 -22.85 -10.29
CA ASP A 160 -8.64 -23.64 -9.10
C ASP A 160 -9.28 -22.79 -8.00
N PHE A 161 -9.76 -21.60 -8.35
CA PHE A 161 -10.44 -20.74 -7.39
C PHE A 161 -11.78 -21.35 -6.98
N SER A 162 -11.94 -21.65 -5.68
CA SER A 162 -13.21 -22.07 -5.10
C SER A 162 -13.57 -21.26 -3.87
N TRP A 163 -14.82 -20.82 -3.80
CA TRP A 163 -15.40 -20.19 -2.62
C TRP A 163 -15.53 -21.13 -1.42
N ASP A 164 -15.47 -22.44 -1.65
CA ASP A 164 -15.59 -23.46 -0.59
C ASP A 164 -14.46 -23.36 0.44
N TYR A 165 -13.31 -22.82 0.03
CA TYR A 165 -12.17 -22.59 0.94
C TYR A 165 -12.33 -21.35 1.84
N LEU A 166 -13.28 -20.45 1.56
CA LEU A 166 -13.41 -19.19 2.31
C LEU A 166 -13.80 -19.44 3.78
N VAL A 167 -14.85 -20.27 3.99
CA VAL A 167 -15.32 -20.57 5.35
C VAL A 167 -14.31 -21.36 6.17
N PRO A 168 -13.68 -22.44 5.65
CA PRO A 168 -12.57 -23.10 6.33
C PRO A 168 -11.39 -22.16 6.65
N PHE A 169 -11.03 -21.28 5.73
CA PHE A 169 -9.96 -20.30 5.94
C PHE A 169 -10.27 -19.31 7.09
N ILE A 170 -11.50 -18.75 7.12
CA ILE A 170 -11.94 -17.85 8.18
C ILE A 170 -11.93 -18.58 9.54
N LYS A 171 -12.42 -19.82 9.59
CA LYS A 171 -12.42 -20.64 10.81
C LYS A 171 -11.02 -21.01 11.28
N ALA A 172 -10.11 -21.30 10.37
CA ALA A 172 -8.72 -21.63 10.69
C ALA A 172 -7.91 -20.39 11.15
N ARG A 173 -8.31 -19.18 10.75
CA ARG A 173 -7.60 -17.92 11.02
C ARG A 173 -8.55 -16.79 11.41
N PRO A 174 -9.36 -16.95 12.50
CA PRO A 174 -10.42 -16.01 12.84
C PRO A 174 -9.90 -14.61 13.14
N VAL A 175 -8.84 -14.50 13.92
CA VAL A 175 -8.24 -13.22 14.32
C VAL A 175 -7.69 -12.47 13.11
N TRP A 176 -6.98 -13.16 12.22
CA TRP A 176 -6.48 -12.56 10.99
C TRP A 176 -7.62 -12.07 10.10
N SER A 177 -8.69 -12.84 9.98
CA SER A 177 -9.88 -12.47 9.20
C SER A 177 -10.54 -11.21 9.77
N VAL A 178 -10.70 -11.12 11.09
CA VAL A 178 -11.23 -9.92 11.76
C VAL A 178 -10.35 -8.70 11.46
N PHE A 179 -9.02 -8.81 11.56
CA PHE A 179 -8.12 -7.69 11.27
C PHE A 179 -8.16 -7.26 9.79
N VAL A 180 -8.30 -8.20 8.86
CA VAL A 180 -8.46 -7.87 7.42
C VAL A 180 -9.78 -7.13 7.20
N PHE A 181 -10.90 -7.64 7.72
CA PHE A 181 -12.19 -6.96 7.59
C PHE A 181 -12.19 -5.58 8.25
N LEU A 182 -11.65 -5.48 9.46
CA LEU A 182 -11.52 -4.21 10.16
C LEU A 182 -10.64 -3.22 9.39
N GLY A 183 -9.50 -3.67 8.86
CA GLY A 183 -8.61 -2.84 8.06
C GLY A 183 -9.28 -2.34 6.77
N LEU A 184 -9.99 -3.20 6.06
CA LEU A 184 -10.76 -2.82 4.88
C LEU A 184 -11.88 -1.83 5.24
N TRP A 185 -12.61 -2.07 6.32
CA TRP A 185 -13.66 -1.19 6.79
C TRP A 185 -13.12 0.18 7.21
N LEU A 186 -12.05 0.23 8.01
CA LEU A 186 -11.39 1.47 8.39
C LEU A 186 -10.88 2.26 7.17
N HIS A 187 -10.50 1.55 6.10
CA HIS A 187 -10.07 2.18 4.85
C HIS A 187 -11.22 2.86 4.08
N THR A 188 -12.48 2.53 4.39
CA THR A 188 -13.66 3.21 3.79
C THR A 188 -14.04 4.50 4.52
N ILE A 189 -13.49 4.73 5.71
CA ILE A 189 -13.77 5.92 6.52
C ILE A 189 -13.27 7.16 5.79
N ARG A 190 -14.11 8.21 5.76
CA ARG A 190 -13.73 9.49 5.17
C ARG A 190 -12.66 10.17 6.03
N SER A 191 -11.74 10.88 5.40
CA SER A 191 -10.68 11.63 6.10
C SER A 191 -11.23 12.60 7.17
N ARG A 192 -12.44 13.14 6.96
CA ARG A 192 -13.12 14.00 7.93
C ARG A 192 -13.50 13.24 9.20
N ASP A 193 -14.07 12.04 9.04
CA ASP A 193 -14.54 11.22 10.15
C ASP A 193 -13.35 10.65 10.94
N TYR A 194 -12.24 10.35 10.25
CA TYR A 194 -10.97 9.99 10.87
C TYR A 194 -10.41 11.12 11.74
N LYS A 195 -10.39 12.37 11.25
CA LYS A 195 -9.98 13.54 12.04
C LYS A 195 -10.85 13.73 13.27
N TRP A 196 -12.18 13.59 13.13
CA TRP A 196 -13.10 13.66 14.24
C TRP A 196 -12.83 12.57 15.30
N MET A 197 -12.57 11.32 14.89
CA MET A 197 -12.17 10.24 15.79
C MET A 197 -10.86 10.56 16.53
N GLN A 198 -9.89 11.13 15.82
CA GLN A 198 -8.61 11.54 16.37
C GLN A 198 -8.80 12.66 17.42
N GLU A 199 -9.61 13.68 17.12
CA GLU A 199 -9.92 14.75 18.04
C GLU A 199 -10.66 14.23 19.30
N LEU A 200 -11.59 13.31 19.11
CA LEU A 200 -12.29 12.64 20.21
C LEU A 200 -11.31 11.88 21.11
N PHE A 201 -10.40 11.11 20.51
CA PHE A 201 -9.36 10.40 21.26
C PHE A 201 -8.42 11.35 22.00
N VAL A 202 -8.05 12.46 21.40
CA VAL A 202 -7.20 13.48 22.06
C VAL A 202 -7.89 14.06 23.29
N LYS A 203 -9.22 14.27 23.25
CA LYS A 203 -10.02 14.79 24.37
C LYS A 203 -10.33 13.76 25.46
N THR A 204 -10.10 12.46 25.20
CA THR A 204 -10.37 11.40 26.20
C THR A 204 -9.43 11.55 27.41
N PRO A 205 -9.91 11.24 28.64
CA PRO A 205 -9.08 11.22 29.84
C PRO A 205 -7.87 10.28 29.68
N TRP A 206 -6.76 10.62 30.31
CA TRP A 206 -5.52 9.84 30.20
C TRP A 206 -5.68 8.39 30.68
N ILE A 207 -6.54 8.14 31.68
CA ILE A 207 -6.85 6.79 32.20
C ILE A 207 -7.43 5.90 31.09
N VAL A 208 -8.36 6.43 30.26
CA VAL A 208 -8.95 5.67 29.14
C VAL A 208 -7.89 5.39 28.07
N LYS A 209 -7.02 6.35 27.79
CA LYS A 209 -5.87 6.15 26.87
C LYS A 209 -4.94 5.05 27.38
N LEU A 210 -4.64 5.05 28.68
CA LEU A 210 -3.83 4.01 29.31
C LEU A 210 -4.49 2.63 29.21
N LEU A 211 -5.78 2.52 29.48
CA LEU A 211 -6.52 1.25 29.34
C LEU A 211 -6.51 0.75 27.90
N ILE A 212 -6.76 1.63 26.91
CA ILE A 212 -6.67 1.27 25.50
C ILE A 212 -5.25 0.79 25.16
N PHE A 213 -4.23 1.49 25.63
CA PHE A 213 -2.82 1.10 25.42
C PHE A 213 -2.53 -0.28 25.99
N LEU A 214 -2.94 -0.55 27.24
CA LEU A 214 -2.74 -1.87 27.87
C LEU A 214 -3.48 -2.98 27.14
N ILE A 215 -4.70 -2.74 26.66
CA ILE A 215 -5.45 -3.69 25.84
C ILE A 215 -4.69 -3.99 24.53
N VAL A 216 -4.20 -2.96 23.84
CA VAL A 216 -3.43 -3.13 22.62
C VAL A 216 -2.13 -3.91 22.86
N VAL A 217 -1.41 -3.58 23.93
CA VAL A 217 -0.18 -4.32 24.32
C VAL A 217 -0.50 -5.79 24.60
N GLN A 218 -1.58 -6.05 25.37
CA GLN A 218 -2.00 -7.42 25.67
C GLN A 218 -2.39 -8.20 24.41
N LEU A 219 -3.09 -7.57 23.46
CA LEU A 219 -3.43 -8.17 22.17
C LEU A 219 -2.15 -8.49 21.37
N VAL A 220 -1.19 -7.58 21.31
CA VAL A 220 0.09 -7.81 20.62
C VAL A 220 0.85 -8.98 21.24
N ILE A 221 0.89 -9.07 22.58
CA ILE A 221 1.55 -10.18 23.29
C ILE A 221 0.83 -11.50 22.98
N ASN A 222 -0.49 -11.55 23.08
CA ASN A 222 -1.28 -12.76 22.86
C ASN A 222 -1.22 -13.26 21.40
N PHE A 223 -1.07 -12.36 20.44
CA PHE A 223 -1.01 -12.70 19.01
C PHE A 223 0.40 -12.72 18.43
N ARG A 224 1.43 -12.52 19.29
CA ARG A 224 2.82 -12.68 18.90
C ARG A 224 3.05 -14.13 18.49
N GLN A 225 3.54 -14.34 17.28
CA GLN A 225 4.05 -15.65 16.84
C GLN A 225 5.53 -15.76 17.24
N ASP A 226 5.91 -16.88 17.83
CA ASP A 226 7.30 -17.13 18.27
C ASP A 226 8.31 -17.21 17.11
N ASN A 227 7.83 -17.45 15.89
CA ASN A 227 8.62 -17.44 14.64
C ASN A 227 8.45 -16.12 13.89
N VAL A 228 8.97 -15.02 14.44
CA VAL A 228 9.05 -13.75 13.72
C VAL A 228 10.18 -13.84 12.70
N GLN A 229 9.85 -13.92 11.41
CA GLN A 229 10.87 -13.75 10.37
C GLN A 229 11.42 -12.31 10.45
N PRO A 230 12.75 -12.13 10.26
CA PRO A 230 13.37 -10.81 10.30
C PRO A 230 12.74 -9.91 9.24
N PHE A 231 12.76 -8.61 9.53
CA PHE A 231 12.26 -7.57 8.62
C PHE A 231 12.93 -7.72 7.25
N ILE A 232 12.16 -7.63 6.17
CA ILE A 232 12.64 -7.89 4.79
C ILE A 232 13.94 -7.12 4.47
N TYR A 233 14.08 -5.89 4.97
CA TYR A 233 15.29 -5.07 4.78
C TYR A 233 16.45 -5.41 5.75
N ALA A 234 16.25 -6.30 6.71
CA ALA A 234 17.31 -6.76 7.61
C ALA A 234 18.05 -8.01 7.09
N GLN A 235 17.73 -8.47 5.90
CA GLN A 235 18.37 -9.63 5.24
C GLN A 235 19.44 -9.23 4.22
N PHE A 236 19.79 -7.94 4.13
CA PHE A 236 20.83 -7.41 3.23
C PHE A 236 22.03 -6.88 4.02
#